data_f836f9153e64c37fe413ac362c4edb41
#
_entry.id   f836f9153e64c37fe413ac362c4edb41
#
_cell.length_a   1.000
_cell.length_b   1.000
_cell.length_c   1.000
_cell.angle_alpha   90.00
_cell.angle_beta   90.00
_cell.angle_gamma   90.00
#
_symmetry.space_group_name_H-M   'P 1'
#
loop_
_entity.id
_entity.type
_entity.pdbx_description
1 polymer ?
#
loop_
_entity_poly.entity_id
_entity_poly.type
_entity_poly.pdbx_seq_one_letter_code
_entity_poly.pdbx_strand_id
1 'polypeptide(L)'
;MGEGGHQVTLHLYDLSQGMARSMSPALLGRQIDGIWHTGIVVHGQEYYFGGGIQVGYPGGTHFGRPVQVIPMGETHIPEELLQEFLAEISHRFTMHTYNLLRWNCNNFSNEVAQFLVGREIPGHVLSLPDDVMSTPLGQQLMPFLNMMEAQMRTASEQGTGGGMHQWTPPTMNHHAAP
;
A
#
# COMPACT_ATOMS: atom_id res chain seq x y z
N MET A 1 14.07 31.03 4.18
CA MET A 1 13.54 30.51 2.92
C MET A 1 12.79 29.24 3.30
N GLY A 2 11.47 29.26 3.21
CA GLY A 2 10.68 28.09 3.52
C GLY A 2 11.01 26.99 2.53
N GLU A 3 11.39 25.82 3.01
CA GLU A 3 11.46 24.63 2.19
C GLU A 3 10.06 24.43 1.61
N GLY A 4 9.96 24.42 0.29
CA GLY A 4 8.70 24.15 -0.40
C GLY A 4 8.17 22.80 0.04
N GLY A 5 6.84 22.66 0.16
CA GLY A 5 6.25 21.40 0.53
C GLY A 5 6.49 20.34 -0.54
N HIS A 6 6.44 19.07 -0.11
CA HIS A 6 6.61 17.92 -0.98
C HIS A 6 5.24 17.36 -1.36
N GLN A 7 5.04 17.13 -2.65
CA GLN A 7 3.79 16.51 -3.14
C GLN A 7 3.67 15.08 -2.66
N VAL A 8 2.48 14.72 -2.18
CA VAL A 8 2.12 13.36 -1.79
C VAL A 8 1.07 12.85 -2.76
N THR A 9 1.31 11.71 -3.36
CA THR A 9 0.36 11.04 -4.25
C THR A 9 0.10 9.61 -3.82
N LEU A 10 -1.10 9.14 -4.10
CA LEU A 10 -1.49 7.75 -3.93
C LEU A 10 -1.49 7.08 -5.31
N HIS A 11 -0.68 6.05 -5.47
CA HIS A 11 -0.75 5.17 -6.63
C HIS A 11 -1.76 4.07 -6.38
N LEU A 12 -2.78 3.99 -7.23
CA LEU A 12 -3.83 2.96 -7.17
C LEU A 12 -3.60 1.94 -8.26
N TYR A 13 -3.54 0.67 -7.88
CA TYR A 13 -3.36 -0.47 -8.77
C TYR A 13 -4.59 -1.38 -8.69
N ASP A 14 -5.01 -1.92 -9.82
CA ASP A 14 -6.03 -2.97 -9.85
C ASP A 14 -5.37 -4.34 -10.01
N LEU A 15 -5.33 -5.11 -8.92
CA LEU A 15 -4.76 -6.46 -8.90
C LEU A 15 -5.50 -7.43 -9.80
N SER A 16 -6.77 -7.15 -10.11
CA SER A 16 -7.60 -7.98 -11.00
C SER A 16 -7.39 -7.69 -12.48
N GLN A 17 -6.64 -6.64 -12.82
CA GLN A 17 -6.41 -6.21 -14.21
C GLN A 17 -7.72 -6.00 -15.00
N GLY A 18 -8.72 -5.40 -14.38
CA GLY A 18 -10.03 -5.11 -14.95
C GLY A 18 -11.06 -6.25 -14.82
N MET A 19 -10.67 -7.43 -14.37
CA MET A 19 -11.59 -8.57 -14.22
C MET A 19 -12.66 -8.33 -13.17
N ALA A 20 -12.34 -7.67 -12.07
CA ALA A 20 -13.32 -7.36 -11.03
C ALA A 20 -14.47 -6.55 -11.59
N ARG A 21 -14.18 -5.50 -12.35
CA ARG A 21 -15.20 -4.64 -12.97
C ARG A 21 -16.11 -5.39 -13.94
N SER A 22 -15.55 -6.27 -14.77
CA SER A 22 -16.32 -7.00 -15.78
C SER A 22 -17.12 -8.17 -15.20
N MET A 23 -16.62 -8.84 -14.17
CA MET A 23 -17.20 -10.09 -13.67
C MET A 23 -18.01 -9.93 -12.38
N SER A 24 -17.73 -8.92 -11.57
CA SER A 24 -18.35 -8.77 -10.24
C SER A 24 -19.87 -8.65 -10.27
N PRO A 25 -20.52 -7.96 -11.23
CA PRO A 25 -21.98 -7.90 -11.27
C PRO A 25 -22.62 -9.28 -11.41
N ALA A 26 -22.07 -10.15 -12.27
CA ALA A 26 -22.59 -11.50 -12.50
C ALA A 26 -22.27 -12.44 -11.31
N LEU A 27 -21.07 -12.32 -10.71
CA LEU A 27 -20.62 -13.22 -9.66
C LEU A 27 -21.09 -12.80 -8.27
N LEU A 28 -21.12 -11.49 -7.99
CA LEU A 28 -21.37 -10.96 -6.64
C LEU A 28 -22.75 -10.29 -6.53
N GLY A 29 -23.44 -10.08 -7.66
CA GLY A 29 -24.68 -9.29 -7.70
C GLY A 29 -24.44 -7.80 -7.38
N ARG A 30 -23.19 -7.35 -7.43
CA ARG A 30 -22.76 -6.01 -7.07
C ARG A 30 -21.55 -5.60 -7.92
N GLN A 31 -21.51 -4.34 -8.35
CA GLN A 31 -20.36 -3.78 -9.08
C GLN A 31 -19.19 -3.56 -8.12
N ILE A 32 -18.05 -4.17 -8.43
CA ILE A 32 -16.73 -3.92 -7.81
C ILE A 32 -15.81 -3.44 -8.94
N ASP A 33 -15.30 -2.23 -8.82
CA ASP A 33 -14.53 -1.59 -9.90
C ASP A 33 -13.08 -2.07 -10.01
N GLY A 34 -12.54 -2.66 -8.96
CA GLY A 34 -11.20 -3.22 -8.95
C GLY A 34 -10.88 -3.91 -7.63
N ILE A 35 -9.79 -4.65 -7.60
CA ILE A 35 -9.19 -5.17 -6.38
C ILE A 35 -7.96 -4.30 -6.09
N TRP A 36 -8.12 -3.39 -5.15
CA TRP A 36 -7.20 -2.27 -4.98
C TRP A 36 -5.97 -2.62 -4.17
N HIS A 37 -4.83 -2.28 -4.74
CA HIS A 37 -3.55 -2.12 -4.06
C HIS A 37 -3.13 -0.66 -4.14
N THR A 38 -2.51 -0.13 -3.09
CA THR A 38 -2.04 1.25 -3.06
C THR A 38 -0.60 1.35 -2.59
N GLY A 39 0.09 2.39 -3.09
CA GLY A 39 1.37 2.86 -2.60
C GLY A 39 1.35 4.38 -2.42
N ILE A 40 2.07 4.88 -1.44
CA ILE A 40 2.25 6.31 -1.20
C ILE A 40 3.56 6.77 -1.85
N VAL A 41 3.47 7.80 -2.67
CA VAL A 41 4.63 8.44 -3.30
C VAL A 41 4.90 9.77 -2.63
N VAL A 42 6.10 9.92 -2.11
CA VAL A 42 6.62 11.13 -1.47
C VAL A 42 8.14 11.09 -1.51
N HIS A 43 8.81 12.23 -1.50
CA HIS A 43 10.28 12.35 -1.56
C HIS A 43 10.95 11.52 -2.67
N GLY A 44 10.26 11.38 -3.82
CA GLY A 44 10.77 10.62 -4.96
C GLY A 44 10.74 9.10 -4.81
N GLN A 45 10.11 8.57 -3.77
CA GLN A 45 9.98 7.15 -3.47
C GLN A 45 8.52 6.73 -3.36
N GLU A 46 8.23 5.47 -3.69
CA GLU A 46 6.95 4.83 -3.45
C GLU A 46 7.09 3.81 -2.32
N TYR A 47 6.20 3.89 -1.34
CA TYR A 47 6.15 3.01 -0.18
C TYR A 47 4.84 2.22 -0.17
N TYR A 48 4.91 0.91 0.04
CA TYR A 48 3.72 0.08 0.23
C TYR A 48 3.97 -1.07 1.20
N PHE A 49 2.90 -1.69 1.67
CA PHE A 49 2.92 -2.86 2.53
C PHE A 49 2.57 -4.13 1.75
N GLY A 50 3.46 -5.11 1.81
CA GLY A 50 3.28 -6.46 1.27
C GLY A 50 3.85 -7.48 2.24
N GLY A 51 4.96 -8.12 1.91
CA GLY A 51 5.72 -8.95 2.85
C GLY A 51 6.64 -8.13 3.76
N GLY A 52 6.13 -7.08 4.36
CA GLY A 52 6.82 -6.02 5.06
C GLY A 52 6.68 -4.70 4.32
N ILE A 53 7.28 -3.63 4.84
CA ILE A 53 7.29 -2.34 4.14
C ILE A 53 8.25 -2.42 2.95
N GLN A 54 7.78 -2.02 1.78
CA GLN A 54 8.53 -1.98 0.53
C GLN A 54 8.76 -0.53 0.11
N VAL A 55 9.89 -0.26 -0.53
CA VAL A 55 10.24 1.06 -1.05
C VAL A 55 10.98 0.94 -2.38
N GLY A 56 10.76 1.90 -3.27
CA GLY A 56 11.47 1.96 -4.54
C GLY A 56 10.97 3.08 -5.45
N TYR A 57 11.28 2.98 -6.72
CA TYR A 57 10.86 4.01 -7.68
C TYR A 57 9.35 4.06 -7.84
N PRO A 58 8.77 5.27 -7.93
CA PRO A 58 7.35 5.42 -8.22
C PRO A 58 6.93 4.68 -9.49
N GLY A 59 5.93 3.79 -9.37
CA GLY A 59 5.48 2.93 -10.46
C GLY A 59 6.40 1.75 -10.78
N GLY A 60 7.48 1.55 -10.02
CA GLY A 60 8.41 0.42 -10.18
C GLY A 60 7.95 -0.90 -9.55
N THR A 61 6.68 -1.01 -9.20
CA THR A 61 6.10 -2.21 -8.60
C THR A 61 5.89 -3.32 -9.64
N HIS A 62 5.87 -4.56 -9.18
CA HIS A 62 5.52 -5.70 -10.04
C HIS A 62 4.02 -5.76 -10.40
N PHE A 63 3.20 -4.85 -9.86
CA PHE A 63 1.78 -4.71 -10.23
C PHE A 63 1.56 -3.98 -11.55
N GLY A 64 2.62 -3.56 -12.23
CA GLY A 64 2.55 -2.80 -13.47
C GLY A 64 2.37 -1.30 -13.23
N ARG A 65 1.63 -0.65 -14.12
CA ARG A 65 1.35 0.79 -13.99
C ARG A 65 0.16 1.03 -13.09
N PRO A 66 0.16 2.09 -12.28
CA PRO A 66 -1.03 2.47 -11.54
C PRO A 66 -2.17 2.81 -12.51
N VAL A 67 -3.38 2.36 -12.19
CA VAL A 67 -4.58 2.71 -12.98
C VAL A 67 -5.03 4.14 -12.68
N GLN A 68 -4.62 4.68 -11.53
CA GLN A 68 -4.88 6.05 -11.15
C GLN A 68 -3.75 6.58 -10.25
N VAL A 69 -3.38 7.83 -10.44
CA VAL A 69 -2.50 8.59 -9.56
C VAL A 69 -3.34 9.68 -8.90
N ILE A 70 -3.52 9.59 -7.60
CA ILE A 70 -4.42 10.45 -6.84
C ILE A 70 -3.59 11.45 -6.03
N PRO A 71 -3.72 12.76 -6.29
CA PRO A 71 -3.09 13.77 -5.45
C PRO A 71 -3.66 13.73 -4.03
N MET A 72 -2.79 13.60 -3.03
CA MET A 72 -3.19 13.57 -1.62
C MET A 72 -3.00 14.94 -0.94
N GLY A 73 -2.18 15.79 -1.52
CA GLY A 73 -1.83 17.09 -1.00
C GLY A 73 -0.32 17.28 -0.88
N GLU A 74 0.07 18.24 -0.08
CA GLU A 74 1.46 18.63 0.14
C GLU A 74 1.82 18.41 1.61
N THR A 75 3.03 17.92 1.87
CA THR A 75 3.56 17.75 3.22
C THR A 75 4.81 18.59 3.43
N HIS A 76 4.99 19.09 4.65
CA HIS A 76 6.23 19.70 5.12
C HIS A 76 7.03 18.75 6.03
N ILE A 77 6.59 17.49 6.15
CA ILE A 77 7.32 16.46 6.89
C ILE A 77 8.57 16.11 6.07
N PRO A 78 9.78 16.32 6.62
CA PRO A 78 11.01 15.95 5.94
C PRO A 78 11.17 14.44 5.86
N GLU A 79 12.03 13.97 4.94
CA GLU A 79 12.24 12.55 4.73
C GLU A 79 12.71 11.82 5.99
N GLU A 80 13.56 12.46 6.79
CA GLU A 80 14.07 11.89 8.04
C GLU A 80 12.97 11.57 9.04
N LEU A 81 11.99 12.46 9.20
CA LEU A 81 10.84 12.20 10.08
C LEU A 81 9.92 11.12 9.53
N LEU A 82 9.80 11.02 8.20
CA LEU A 82 9.08 9.89 7.60
C LEU A 82 9.80 8.57 7.91
N GLN A 83 11.13 8.53 7.83
CA GLN A 83 11.90 7.32 8.14
C GLN A 83 11.76 6.92 9.62
N GLU A 84 11.75 7.89 10.53
CA GLU A 84 11.49 7.65 11.96
C GLU A 84 10.08 7.09 12.19
N PHE A 85 9.07 7.68 11.55
CA PHE A 85 7.70 7.19 11.61
C PHE A 85 7.58 5.76 11.07
N LEU A 86 8.19 5.47 9.92
CA LEU A 86 8.19 4.11 9.36
C LEU A 86 8.88 3.11 10.30
N ALA A 87 9.96 3.51 10.96
CA ALA A 87 10.63 2.67 11.96
C ALA A 87 9.71 2.37 13.16
N GLU A 88 8.96 3.37 13.63
CA GLU A 88 8.02 3.23 14.73
C GLU A 88 6.90 2.23 14.39
N ILE A 89 6.33 2.33 13.20
CA ILE A 89 5.19 1.48 12.81
C ILE A 89 5.61 0.12 12.22
N SER A 90 6.87 -0.08 11.87
CA SER A 90 7.33 -1.26 11.10
C SER A 90 7.00 -2.59 11.76
N HIS A 91 6.99 -2.66 13.10
CA HIS A 91 6.64 -3.87 13.85
C HIS A 91 5.19 -4.30 13.65
N ARG A 92 4.31 -3.41 13.21
CA ARG A 92 2.89 -3.70 12.89
C ARG A 92 2.66 -4.09 11.44
N PHE A 93 3.64 -3.81 10.56
CA PHE A 93 3.56 -4.04 9.11
C PHE A 93 4.65 -5.01 8.66
N THR A 94 4.50 -6.27 9.06
CA THR A 94 5.42 -7.35 8.75
C THR A 94 4.76 -8.40 7.85
N MET A 95 5.55 -9.29 7.28
CA MET A 95 5.07 -10.45 6.54
C MET A 95 4.08 -11.29 7.37
N HIS A 96 4.28 -11.40 8.68
CA HIS A 96 3.45 -12.20 9.58
C HIS A 96 2.15 -11.53 9.99
N THR A 97 2.10 -10.19 9.96
CA THR A 97 0.90 -9.42 10.31
C THR A 97 0.00 -9.15 9.12
N TYR A 98 0.47 -9.37 7.89
CA TYR A 98 -0.31 -9.13 6.69
C TYR A 98 -1.58 -9.99 6.66
N ASN A 99 -2.72 -9.34 6.46
CA ASN A 99 -4.01 -9.98 6.26
C ASN A 99 -4.79 -9.24 5.17
N LEU A 100 -5.10 -9.92 4.09
CA LEU A 100 -5.70 -9.32 2.90
C LEU A 100 -7.00 -8.56 3.18
N LEU A 101 -7.78 -9.00 4.15
CA LEU A 101 -9.09 -8.42 4.46
C LEU A 101 -9.05 -7.37 5.58
N ARG A 102 -8.10 -7.48 6.51
CA ARG A 102 -8.14 -6.70 7.75
C ARG A 102 -6.92 -5.82 7.98
N TRP A 103 -5.76 -6.21 7.46
CA TRP A 103 -4.49 -5.51 7.67
C TRP A 103 -3.61 -5.63 6.44
N ASN A 104 -3.86 -4.79 5.46
CA ASN A 104 -3.28 -4.89 4.11
C ASN A 104 -2.56 -3.60 3.68
N CYS A 105 -2.14 -3.57 2.42
CA CYS A 105 -1.47 -2.42 1.81
C CYS A 105 -2.26 -1.11 1.95
N ASN A 106 -3.58 -1.15 1.90
CA ASN A 106 -4.42 0.05 1.98
C ASN A 106 -4.47 0.61 3.40
N ASN A 107 -4.43 -0.22 4.42
CA ASN A 107 -4.32 0.23 5.81
C ASN A 107 -2.98 0.94 6.06
N PHE A 108 -1.89 0.41 5.51
CA PHE A 108 -0.58 1.05 5.56
C PHE A 108 -0.58 2.42 4.86
N SER A 109 -1.04 2.45 3.61
CA SER A 109 -1.12 3.70 2.84
C SER A 109 -1.98 4.75 3.53
N ASN A 110 -3.08 4.33 4.17
CA ASN A 110 -3.94 5.22 4.94
C ASN A 110 -3.21 5.83 6.14
N GLU A 111 -2.47 5.03 6.88
CA GLU A 111 -1.73 5.50 8.05
C GLU A 111 -0.61 6.46 7.66
N VAL A 112 0.13 6.15 6.59
CA VAL A 112 1.17 7.05 6.06
C VAL A 112 0.57 8.34 5.51
N ALA A 113 -0.55 8.29 4.81
CA ALA A 113 -1.24 9.48 4.31
C ALA A 113 -1.71 10.39 5.45
N GLN A 114 -2.27 9.82 6.51
CA GLN A 114 -2.68 10.59 7.71
C GLN A 114 -1.48 11.26 8.37
N PHE A 115 -0.34 10.58 8.48
CA PHE A 115 0.88 11.15 9.02
C PHE A 115 1.39 12.31 8.17
N LEU A 116 1.44 12.15 6.84
CA LEU A 116 2.04 13.13 5.93
C LEU A 116 1.14 14.34 5.69
N VAL A 117 -0.15 14.14 5.47
CA VAL A 117 -1.08 15.17 5.00
C VAL A 117 -2.35 15.32 5.86
N GLY A 118 -2.49 14.55 6.94
CA GLY A 118 -3.65 14.60 7.83
C GLY A 118 -4.96 14.14 7.17
N ARG A 119 -4.91 13.36 6.11
CA ARG A 119 -6.06 12.91 5.33
C ARG A 119 -6.05 11.40 5.15
N GLU A 120 -7.23 10.81 5.12
CA GLU A 120 -7.43 9.42 4.72
C GLU A 120 -7.34 9.24 3.21
N ILE A 121 -6.98 8.04 2.77
CA ILE A 121 -7.10 7.65 1.37
C ILE A 121 -8.58 7.48 1.00
N PRO A 122 -8.95 7.42 -0.30
CA PRO A 122 -10.35 7.31 -0.70
C PRO A 122 -11.08 6.15 -0.03
N GLY A 123 -12.27 6.44 0.52
CA GLY A 123 -13.05 5.49 1.31
C GLY A 123 -13.42 4.21 0.56
N HIS A 124 -13.67 4.28 -0.76
CA HIS A 124 -13.98 3.11 -1.57
C HIS A 124 -12.81 2.11 -1.68
N VAL A 125 -11.58 2.56 -1.44
CA VAL A 125 -10.40 1.68 -1.38
C VAL A 125 -10.36 0.95 -0.04
N LEU A 126 -10.61 1.66 1.06
CA LEU A 126 -10.61 1.09 2.42
C LEU A 126 -11.78 0.13 2.67
N SER A 127 -12.94 0.41 2.10
CA SER A 127 -14.16 -0.38 2.31
C SER A 127 -14.24 -1.65 1.45
N LEU A 128 -13.37 -1.80 0.45
CA LEU A 128 -13.46 -2.90 -0.51
C LEU A 128 -13.54 -4.30 0.14
N PRO A 129 -12.72 -4.65 1.15
CA PRO A 129 -12.82 -5.97 1.77
C PRO A 129 -14.21 -6.25 2.37
N ASP A 130 -14.78 -5.28 3.05
CA ASP A 130 -16.11 -5.38 3.65
C ASP A 130 -17.19 -5.47 2.56
N ASP A 131 -17.03 -4.70 1.50
CA ASP A 131 -17.94 -4.72 0.35
C ASP A 131 -17.99 -6.09 -0.33
N VAL A 132 -16.87 -6.75 -0.48
CA VAL A 132 -16.78 -8.11 -1.06
C VAL A 132 -17.35 -9.14 -0.07
N MET A 133 -16.93 -9.08 1.20
CA MET A 133 -17.33 -10.04 2.22
C MET A 133 -18.79 -9.91 2.65
N SER A 134 -19.45 -8.80 2.36
CA SER A 134 -20.90 -8.64 2.58
C SER A 134 -21.76 -9.46 1.62
N THR A 135 -21.16 -10.03 0.57
CA THR A 135 -21.87 -10.87 -0.41
C THR A 135 -21.68 -12.36 -0.08
N PRO A 136 -22.72 -13.22 -0.28
CA PRO A 136 -22.59 -14.67 -0.05
C PRO A 136 -21.48 -15.31 -0.88
N LEU A 137 -21.35 -14.88 -2.15
CA LEU A 137 -20.33 -15.42 -3.03
C LEU A 137 -18.92 -14.91 -2.69
N GLY A 138 -18.80 -13.70 -2.12
CA GLY A 138 -17.53 -13.19 -1.59
C GLY A 138 -16.95 -14.14 -0.54
N GLN A 139 -17.78 -14.71 0.31
CA GLN A 139 -17.37 -15.71 1.29
C GLN A 139 -16.88 -17.01 0.64
N GLN A 140 -17.45 -17.40 -0.51
CA GLN A 140 -17.00 -18.57 -1.27
C GLN A 140 -15.67 -18.34 -1.99
N LEU A 141 -15.27 -17.10 -2.18
CA LEU A 141 -13.97 -16.73 -2.77
C LEU A 141 -12.82 -16.77 -1.75
N MET A 142 -13.06 -17.08 -0.50
CA MET A 142 -12.02 -17.11 0.55
C MET A 142 -10.78 -17.92 0.17
N PRO A 143 -10.85 -19.12 -0.45
CA PRO A 143 -9.65 -19.83 -0.86
C PRO A 143 -8.80 -19.05 -1.89
N PHE A 144 -9.46 -18.35 -2.82
CA PHE A 144 -8.78 -17.50 -3.80
C PHE A 144 -8.14 -16.28 -3.13
N LEU A 145 -8.85 -15.63 -2.21
CA LEU A 145 -8.34 -14.50 -1.44
C LEU A 145 -7.13 -14.89 -0.58
N ASN A 146 -7.17 -16.08 0.05
CA ASN A 146 -6.04 -16.62 0.79
C ASN A 146 -4.82 -16.88 -0.10
N MET A 147 -5.03 -17.32 -1.34
CA MET A 147 -3.96 -17.49 -2.31
C MET A 147 -3.35 -16.15 -2.70
N MET A 148 -4.16 -15.12 -2.94
CA MET A 148 -3.67 -13.76 -3.20
C MET A 148 -2.89 -13.20 -2.00
N GLU A 149 -3.35 -13.46 -0.78
CA GLU A 149 -2.64 -13.06 0.44
C GLU A 149 -1.25 -13.71 0.52
N ALA A 150 -1.16 -15.01 0.22
CA ALA A 150 0.11 -15.71 0.18
C ALA A 150 1.06 -15.12 -0.87
N GLN A 151 0.55 -14.76 -2.04
CA GLN A 151 1.35 -14.09 -3.09
C GLN A 151 1.86 -12.71 -2.62
N MET A 152 1.04 -11.92 -1.95
CA MET A 152 1.45 -10.63 -1.42
C MET A 152 2.52 -10.75 -0.33
N ARG A 153 2.47 -11.79 0.48
CA ARG A 153 3.49 -12.06 1.50
C ARG A 153 4.84 -12.46 0.88
N THR A 154 4.82 -13.28 -0.15
CA THR A 154 6.04 -13.83 -0.78
C THR A 154 6.61 -12.92 -1.87
N ALA A 155 5.85 -11.95 -2.36
CA ALA A 155 6.30 -11.02 -3.42
C ALA A 155 7.57 -10.24 -3.04
N SER A 156 7.82 -10.06 -1.75
CA SER A 156 9.02 -9.40 -1.22
C SER A 156 10.24 -10.31 -1.11
N GLU A 157 10.06 -11.63 -1.08
CA GLU A 157 11.18 -12.59 -1.00
C GLU A 157 11.84 -12.81 -2.37
N GLN A 158 11.10 -12.56 -3.43
CA GLN A 158 11.60 -12.71 -4.80
C GLN A 158 11.96 -11.33 -5.38
N GLY A 159 12.97 -10.69 -4.84
CA GLY A 159 13.54 -9.43 -5.32
C GLY A 159 14.06 -9.48 -6.76
N THR A 160 13.25 -9.93 -7.70
CA THR A 160 13.57 -10.06 -9.11
C THR A 160 12.92 -8.95 -9.92
N GLY A 161 13.68 -7.90 -10.19
CA GLY A 161 13.50 -7.12 -11.41
C GLY A 161 12.54 -5.94 -11.38
N GLY A 162 11.95 -5.60 -10.25
CA GLY A 162 11.24 -4.32 -10.06
C GLY A 162 12.11 -3.36 -9.25
N GLY A 163 11.99 -2.06 -9.50
CA GLY A 163 12.72 -1.04 -8.75
C GLY A 163 12.33 -0.91 -7.27
N MET A 164 11.70 -1.94 -6.68
CA MET A 164 11.25 -1.99 -5.28
C MET A 164 12.10 -2.97 -4.48
N HIS A 165 12.38 -2.64 -3.24
CA HIS A 165 13.09 -3.48 -2.28
C HIS A 165 12.48 -3.34 -0.89
N GLN A 166 12.78 -4.28 0.00
CA GLN A 166 12.31 -4.20 1.37
C GLN A 166 12.93 -2.99 2.06
N TRP A 167 12.07 -2.17 2.65
CA TRP A 167 12.50 -1.04 3.46
C TRP A 167 13.18 -1.55 4.75
N THR A 168 14.30 -0.97 5.11
CA THR A 168 14.99 -1.21 6.37
C THR A 168 15.17 0.09 7.12
N PRO A 169 15.06 0.10 8.46
CA PRO A 169 15.32 1.30 9.25
C PRO A 169 16.71 1.85 8.94
N PRO A 170 16.86 3.17 8.86
CA PRO A 170 18.18 3.78 8.79
C PRO A 170 19.00 3.36 9.99
N THR A 171 20.26 2.97 9.76
CA THR A 171 21.18 2.70 10.86
C THR A 171 21.41 3.99 11.64
N MET A 172 20.92 4.03 12.88
CA MET A 172 21.28 5.13 13.78
C MET A 172 22.77 5.03 14.06
N ASN A 173 23.56 5.87 13.40
CA ASN A 173 24.92 6.11 13.83
C ASN A 173 24.83 6.84 15.17
N HIS A 174 24.96 6.10 16.27
CA HIS A 174 25.31 6.67 17.53
C HIS A 174 26.72 7.26 17.39
N HIS A 175 26.80 8.50 16.92
CA HIS A 175 27.98 9.28 17.23
C HIS A 175 27.97 9.46 18.75
N ALA A 176 28.73 8.61 19.39
CA ALA A 176 29.16 8.88 20.76
C ALA A 176 29.83 10.24 20.72
N ALA A 177 29.22 11.22 21.34
CA ALA A 177 29.86 12.50 21.60
C ALA A 177 31.07 12.26 22.51
N PRO A 178 32.16 13.01 22.30
CA PRO A 178 33.36 12.90 23.09
C PRO A 178 33.14 13.30 24.54
#